data_85c4eed3eae5fa1d3433cfd3709b4ad3
#
_entry.id   85c4eed3eae5fa1d3433cfd3709b4ad3
#
_cell.length_a   1.000
_cell.length_b   1.000
_cell.length_c   1.000
_cell.angle_alpha   90.00
_cell.angle_beta   90.00
_cell.angle_gamma   90.00
#
_symmetry.space_group_name_H-M   'P 1'
#
loop_
_entity.id
_entity.type
_entity.pdbx_description
1 polymer ?
#
loop_
_entity_poly.entity_id
_entity_poly.type
_entity_poly.pdbx_seq_one_letter_code
_entity_poly.pdbx_strand_id
1 'polypeptide(L)'
;MSEKRRQPIISVLGHVDHGKTTILDRIRETKVASGEAGGITQHIGATEITLDVVKSLCGGLLTTEDIKVPGLLFIDTPGHEAFTTLRKRGGSVSDLAVLVVDVNEGFKPQTKESLKFLKEFNTPFVVAATKTDKIRGWNSVEGACFSNTYKKQREKVRNKLDEKVYELMGDLSEMNVTADRFDRVDDFRDKVAIVPVSGLTGEGVPDLLAVLIGLSQKYLSDELELTSDVGKGTVLEVKESKGLGTTLDVILYEGVMRKGDQLAIGGENPVVSKIKALLKPRELEELRTEKKFKNVEEVKAASGVKISGPGLDKVVAGSPLQSLGPEGDTDKALGELKEEVEDIEMESEGEGIVVKADTLGSLEGIINMLEEKEIPITKASIGDVTRKDVMEASSVKDPLQRGIFAFNVGVTEAAEMCEEDVKIFSSSVVYRLVEEYEEWKEKKQEEIRREKLEEVTRPGKIRLLPGYVFRQRKPAVVGCDVIDGVIKPGYDLVKEGKRVGTIREIQDENVPVEMAEGGDRVAVSISKVTVGRQVEEGDVLYNLLSDRDIRKLEELEDMLSKGEKKVLEEVIDEKYG
;
A
#
# COMPACT_ATOMS: atom_id res chain seq x y z
N MET A 1 27.06 -5.13 -38.31
CA MET A 1 26.98 -5.82 -36.99
C MET A 1 25.69 -5.34 -36.34
N SER A 2 24.66 -6.20 -36.27
CA SER A 2 23.42 -5.87 -35.56
C SER A 2 23.80 -5.67 -34.11
N GLU A 3 23.71 -4.45 -33.62
CA GLU A 3 23.88 -4.14 -32.22
C GLU A 3 22.88 -5.00 -31.41
N LYS A 4 23.39 -5.72 -30.44
CA LYS A 4 22.60 -6.60 -29.57
C LYS A 4 21.83 -5.72 -28.58
N ARG A 5 20.72 -5.13 -29.02
CA ARG A 5 19.82 -4.35 -28.15
C ARG A 5 18.58 -5.16 -27.83
N ARG A 6 18.15 -5.06 -26.59
CA ARG A 6 16.86 -5.58 -26.13
C ARG A 6 15.75 -4.54 -26.34
N GLN A 7 14.53 -4.98 -26.34
CA GLN A 7 13.37 -4.09 -26.30
C GLN A 7 13.18 -3.49 -24.89
N PRO A 8 12.66 -2.27 -24.77
CA PRO A 8 12.32 -1.70 -23.48
C PRO A 8 11.14 -2.45 -22.86
N ILE A 9 11.18 -2.59 -21.55
CA ILE A 9 10.15 -3.18 -20.70
C ILE A 9 9.25 -2.06 -20.20
N ILE A 10 7.96 -2.16 -20.47
CA ILE A 10 6.97 -1.13 -20.18
C ILE A 10 5.92 -1.66 -19.21
N SER A 11 5.81 -1.09 -18.04
CA SER A 11 4.72 -1.37 -17.10
C SER A 11 3.48 -0.56 -17.41
N VAL A 12 2.30 -1.15 -17.25
CA VAL A 12 1.01 -0.48 -17.44
C VAL A 12 0.30 -0.39 -16.09
N LEU A 13 0.20 0.81 -15.55
CA LEU A 13 -0.28 1.12 -14.22
C LEU A 13 -1.56 1.97 -14.24
N GLY A 14 -2.29 2.00 -13.14
CA GLY A 14 -3.48 2.83 -12.97
C GLY A 14 -4.61 2.10 -12.24
N HIS A 15 -5.68 2.84 -11.97
CA HIS A 15 -6.83 2.32 -11.24
C HIS A 15 -7.56 1.18 -11.98
N VAL A 16 -8.27 0.33 -11.21
CA VAL A 16 -9.21 -0.65 -11.78
C VAL A 16 -10.21 0.09 -12.66
N ASP A 17 -10.63 -0.50 -13.78
CA ASP A 17 -11.58 0.06 -14.77
C ASP A 17 -11.12 1.32 -15.52
N HIS A 18 -9.91 1.83 -15.33
CA HIS A 18 -9.38 2.93 -16.14
C HIS A 18 -8.97 2.53 -17.56
N GLY A 19 -9.08 1.25 -17.92
CA GLY A 19 -8.92 0.77 -19.29
C GLY A 19 -7.52 0.22 -19.63
N LYS A 20 -6.73 -0.20 -18.64
CA LYS A 20 -5.42 -0.84 -18.85
C LYS A 20 -5.49 -2.00 -19.83
N THR A 21 -6.28 -3.03 -19.49
CA THR A 21 -6.50 -4.22 -20.32
C THR A 21 -7.08 -3.85 -21.67
N THR A 22 -8.02 -2.91 -21.72
CA THR A 22 -8.65 -2.48 -22.99
C THR A 22 -7.65 -1.87 -23.98
N ILE A 23 -6.67 -1.07 -23.49
CA ILE A 23 -5.60 -0.54 -24.35
C ILE A 23 -4.72 -1.66 -24.85
N LEU A 24 -4.29 -2.57 -23.97
CA LEU A 24 -3.42 -3.69 -24.33
C LEU A 24 -4.12 -4.64 -25.29
N ASP A 25 -5.39 -4.95 -25.07
CA ASP A 25 -6.19 -5.77 -25.98
C ASP A 25 -6.34 -5.09 -27.34
N ARG A 26 -6.57 -3.77 -27.36
CA ARG A 26 -6.64 -3.03 -28.62
C ARG A 26 -5.33 -3.07 -29.40
N ILE A 27 -4.21 -2.90 -28.72
CA ILE A 27 -2.88 -3.05 -29.33
C ILE A 27 -2.72 -4.46 -29.92
N ARG A 28 -3.21 -5.49 -29.23
CA ARG A 28 -3.19 -6.89 -29.68
C ARG A 28 -4.10 -7.12 -30.89
N GLU A 29 -5.34 -6.66 -30.84
CA GLU A 29 -6.35 -6.86 -31.90
C GLU A 29 -5.98 -6.19 -33.23
N THR A 30 -5.38 -5.02 -33.19
CA THR A 30 -5.05 -4.24 -34.39
C THR A 30 -4.08 -4.99 -35.29
N LYS A 31 -3.28 -5.89 -34.75
CA LYS A 31 -2.38 -6.75 -35.51
C LYS A 31 -3.08 -7.95 -36.17
N VAL A 32 -4.05 -8.55 -35.48
CA VAL A 32 -4.85 -9.64 -36.08
C VAL A 32 -5.56 -9.13 -37.35
N ALA A 33 -5.96 -7.87 -37.36
CA ALA A 33 -6.61 -7.23 -38.52
C ALA A 33 -5.63 -6.87 -39.65
N SER A 34 -4.34 -6.64 -39.38
CA SER A 34 -3.33 -6.28 -40.39
C SER A 34 -2.77 -7.46 -41.18
N GLY A 35 -3.12 -8.72 -40.80
CA GLY A 35 -2.73 -9.93 -41.54
C GLY A 35 -1.23 -10.25 -41.45
N GLU A 36 -0.46 -9.53 -40.63
CA GLU A 36 0.96 -9.85 -40.39
C GLU A 36 1.09 -10.96 -39.34
N ALA A 37 1.50 -12.14 -39.80
CA ALA A 37 1.80 -13.27 -38.95
C ALA A 37 2.98 -12.97 -38.02
N GLY A 38 2.83 -13.19 -36.74
CA GLY A 38 3.96 -13.39 -35.86
C GLY A 38 4.40 -12.21 -34.96
N GLY A 39 3.55 -11.41 -34.36
CA GLY A 39 4.10 -10.31 -33.55
C GLY A 39 3.43 -9.93 -32.25
N ILE A 40 2.42 -10.65 -31.77
CA ILE A 40 1.85 -10.41 -30.43
C ILE A 40 1.57 -11.73 -29.73
N THR A 41 1.96 -11.78 -28.46
CA THR A 41 1.84 -12.99 -27.67
C THR A 41 1.28 -12.68 -26.28
N GLN A 42 0.18 -13.30 -25.93
CA GLN A 42 -0.41 -13.24 -24.59
C GLN A 42 -0.30 -14.61 -23.94
N HIS A 43 0.25 -14.68 -22.71
CA HIS A 43 0.01 -15.76 -21.73
C HIS A 43 1.02 -15.84 -20.56
N ILE A 44 1.97 -14.87 -20.47
CA ILE A 44 2.98 -14.85 -19.41
C ILE A 44 2.92 -13.52 -18.63
N GLY A 45 1.73 -12.87 -18.62
CA GLY A 45 1.64 -11.53 -18.03
C GLY A 45 2.42 -10.44 -18.80
N ALA A 46 2.81 -10.74 -20.05
CA ALA A 46 3.57 -9.81 -20.90
C ALA A 46 3.09 -9.84 -22.35
N THR A 47 3.16 -8.69 -23.01
CA THR A 47 2.80 -8.53 -24.44
C THR A 47 3.99 -7.96 -25.20
N GLU A 48 4.56 -8.76 -26.09
CA GLU A 48 5.69 -8.36 -26.96
C GLU A 48 5.15 -7.81 -28.29
N ILE A 49 5.62 -6.63 -28.70
CA ILE A 49 5.23 -5.94 -29.94
C ILE A 49 6.48 -5.61 -30.72
N THR A 50 6.64 -6.18 -31.91
CA THR A 50 7.79 -5.90 -32.77
C THR A 50 7.74 -4.50 -33.38
N LEU A 51 8.90 -3.96 -33.75
CA LEU A 51 8.99 -2.64 -34.38
C LEU A 51 8.16 -2.53 -35.66
N ASP A 52 8.09 -3.62 -36.45
CA ASP A 52 7.33 -3.62 -37.72
C ASP A 52 5.84 -3.38 -37.46
N VAL A 53 5.29 -3.99 -36.39
CA VAL A 53 3.91 -3.75 -35.95
C VAL A 53 3.73 -2.32 -35.49
N VAL A 54 4.65 -1.79 -34.69
CA VAL A 54 4.58 -0.39 -34.25
C VAL A 54 4.63 0.55 -35.45
N LYS A 55 5.49 0.31 -36.42
CA LYS A 55 5.55 1.10 -37.67
C LYS A 55 4.27 1.02 -38.48
N SER A 56 3.68 -0.17 -38.60
CA SER A 56 2.38 -0.35 -39.27
C SER A 56 1.26 0.44 -38.60
N LEU A 57 1.20 0.45 -37.27
CA LEU A 57 0.20 1.18 -36.51
C LEU A 57 0.41 2.71 -36.52
N CYS A 58 1.65 3.14 -36.37
CA CYS A 58 2.02 4.55 -36.30
C CYS A 58 2.04 5.23 -37.67
N GLY A 59 2.19 4.47 -38.76
CA GLY A 59 2.26 5.02 -40.11
C GLY A 59 3.30 6.14 -40.23
N GLY A 60 2.89 7.30 -40.75
CA GLY A 60 3.77 8.45 -40.96
C GLY A 60 4.19 9.22 -39.68
N LEU A 61 3.80 8.80 -38.47
CA LEU A 61 4.25 9.40 -37.23
C LEU A 61 5.72 9.05 -36.92
N LEU A 62 6.17 7.88 -37.34
CA LEU A 62 7.56 7.42 -37.18
C LEU A 62 8.33 7.69 -38.46
N THR A 63 8.91 8.89 -38.56
CA THR A 63 9.60 9.38 -39.78
C THR A 63 11.08 9.04 -39.84
N THR A 64 11.66 8.46 -38.79
CA THR A 64 13.09 8.13 -38.72
C THR A 64 13.36 6.72 -39.26
N GLU A 65 14.18 6.62 -40.31
CA GLU A 65 14.67 5.34 -40.86
C GLU A 65 15.62 4.60 -39.89
N ASP A 66 16.18 5.28 -38.90
CA ASP A 66 17.19 4.79 -37.94
C ASP A 66 16.61 4.43 -36.55
N ILE A 67 15.44 3.81 -36.48
CA ILE A 67 14.93 3.30 -35.19
C ILE A 67 15.70 2.02 -34.84
N LYS A 68 16.47 2.08 -33.73
CA LYS A 68 17.32 0.97 -33.27
C LYS A 68 16.64 0.08 -32.22
N VAL A 69 15.50 0.50 -31.69
CA VAL A 69 14.70 -0.24 -30.72
C VAL A 69 13.97 -1.36 -31.44
N PRO A 70 14.15 -2.66 -31.05
CA PRO A 70 13.59 -3.79 -31.82
C PRO A 70 12.07 -3.97 -31.65
N GLY A 71 11.49 -3.34 -30.62
CA GLY A 71 10.07 -3.45 -30.29
C GLY A 71 9.78 -2.94 -28.91
N LEU A 72 8.64 -3.30 -28.35
CA LEU A 72 8.20 -2.94 -26.98
C LEU A 72 7.72 -4.22 -26.27
N LEU A 73 8.06 -4.38 -24.99
CA LEU A 73 7.54 -5.42 -24.11
C LEU A 73 6.66 -4.78 -23.07
N PHE A 74 5.35 -4.94 -23.16
CA PHE A 74 4.41 -4.51 -22.13
C PHE A 74 4.22 -5.59 -21.10
N ILE A 75 4.25 -5.23 -19.83
CA ILE A 75 3.91 -6.11 -18.73
C ILE A 75 2.45 -5.87 -18.37
N ASP A 76 1.66 -6.92 -18.49
CA ASP A 76 0.21 -6.94 -18.26
C ASP A 76 -0.08 -7.76 -17.00
N THR A 77 0.26 -7.20 -15.86
CA THR A 77 -0.12 -7.80 -14.58
C THR A 77 -1.27 -6.99 -13.96
N PRO A 78 -2.22 -7.63 -13.25
CA PRO A 78 -3.33 -6.94 -12.65
C PRO A 78 -2.86 -5.97 -11.56
N GLY A 79 -3.17 -4.68 -11.72
CA GLY A 79 -3.06 -3.66 -10.66
C GLY A 79 -1.66 -3.32 -10.16
N HIS A 80 -1.54 -3.11 -8.85
CA HIS A 80 -0.32 -2.78 -8.12
C HIS A 80 0.74 -3.89 -8.13
N GLU A 81 0.30 -5.14 -8.22
CA GLU A 81 1.15 -6.33 -8.16
C GLU A 81 2.25 -6.33 -9.24
N ALA A 82 1.98 -5.73 -10.39
CA ALA A 82 2.94 -5.64 -11.47
C ALA A 82 4.21 -4.89 -11.12
N PHE A 83 4.06 -3.81 -10.37
CA PHE A 83 5.18 -2.92 -10.10
C PHE A 83 6.02 -3.39 -8.93
N THR A 84 5.35 -3.90 -7.91
CA THR A 84 5.98 -4.42 -6.70
C THR A 84 6.70 -5.75 -6.94
N THR A 85 6.26 -6.55 -7.95
CA THR A 85 6.91 -7.81 -8.33
C THR A 85 8.11 -7.64 -9.26
N LEU A 86 8.24 -6.48 -9.91
CA LEU A 86 9.21 -6.26 -10.99
C LEU A 86 10.37 -5.36 -10.53
N ARG A 87 11.23 -5.92 -9.69
CA ARG A 87 12.43 -5.27 -9.18
C ARG A 87 13.70 -5.93 -9.67
N LYS A 88 14.75 -5.13 -9.74
CA LYS A 88 16.14 -5.54 -9.81
C LYS A 88 16.92 -4.76 -8.76
N ARG A 89 18.04 -5.24 -8.29
CA ARG A 89 18.90 -4.55 -7.32
C ARG A 89 19.14 -3.08 -7.77
N GLY A 90 18.63 -2.14 -6.97
CA GLY A 90 18.77 -0.71 -7.23
C GLY A 90 17.75 -0.07 -8.18
N GLY A 91 16.59 -0.70 -8.47
CA GLY A 91 15.53 -0.05 -9.26
C GLY A 91 14.46 -0.97 -9.84
N SER A 92 13.62 -0.42 -10.70
CA SER A 92 12.58 -1.16 -11.42
C SER A 92 13.15 -2.03 -12.54
N VAL A 93 12.51 -3.19 -12.79
CA VAL A 93 12.74 -3.97 -14.02
C VAL A 93 12.21 -3.23 -15.24
N SER A 94 11.21 -2.36 -15.04
CA SER A 94 10.61 -1.58 -16.13
C SER A 94 11.47 -0.39 -16.50
N ASP A 95 11.78 -0.28 -17.77
CA ASP A 95 12.55 0.84 -18.32
C ASP A 95 11.69 2.09 -18.51
N LEU A 96 10.37 1.91 -18.67
CA LEU A 96 9.38 2.95 -18.90
C LEU A 96 8.02 2.50 -18.35
N ALA A 97 7.14 3.42 -17.99
CA ALA A 97 5.79 3.09 -17.56
C ALA A 97 4.71 3.88 -18.31
N VAL A 98 3.51 3.30 -18.39
CA VAL A 98 2.29 3.96 -18.84
C VAL A 98 1.32 4.06 -17.67
N LEU A 99 1.09 5.27 -17.18
CA LEU A 99 0.09 5.55 -16.16
C LEU A 99 -1.26 5.79 -16.84
N VAL A 100 -2.18 4.85 -16.70
CA VAL A 100 -3.50 4.86 -17.34
C VAL A 100 -4.53 5.54 -16.45
N VAL A 101 -5.13 6.63 -16.96
CA VAL A 101 -6.10 7.44 -16.22
C VAL A 101 -7.34 7.69 -17.09
N ASP A 102 -8.54 7.39 -16.56
CA ASP A 102 -9.78 7.79 -17.21
C ASP A 102 -9.90 9.31 -17.22
N VAL A 103 -9.91 9.92 -18.40
CA VAL A 103 -9.96 11.38 -18.58
C VAL A 103 -11.24 12.00 -17.99
N ASN A 104 -12.29 11.22 -17.81
CA ASN A 104 -13.57 11.70 -17.26
C ASN A 104 -13.62 11.64 -15.73
N GLU A 105 -12.84 10.74 -15.10
CA GLU A 105 -12.85 10.52 -13.66
C GLU A 105 -11.65 11.15 -12.92
N GLY A 106 -10.52 11.37 -13.61
CA GLY A 106 -9.31 11.91 -13.02
C GLY A 106 -8.56 10.91 -12.12
N PHE A 107 -7.76 11.42 -11.20
CA PHE A 107 -6.94 10.61 -10.31
C PHE A 107 -7.78 9.94 -9.22
N LYS A 108 -7.55 8.64 -9.04
CA LYS A 108 -8.10 7.80 -7.97
C LYS A 108 -6.99 7.42 -6.99
N PRO A 109 -7.31 6.90 -5.79
CA PRO A 109 -6.29 6.50 -4.81
C PRO A 109 -5.20 5.61 -5.39
N GLN A 110 -5.54 4.56 -6.14
CA GLN A 110 -4.57 3.68 -6.78
C GLN A 110 -3.72 4.39 -7.86
N THR A 111 -4.26 5.42 -8.53
CA THR A 111 -3.48 6.23 -9.48
C THR A 111 -2.42 7.05 -8.77
N LYS A 112 -2.77 7.63 -7.61
CA LYS A 112 -1.82 8.38 -6.77
C LYS A 112 -0.72 7.48 -6.21
N GLU A 113 -1.08 6.28 -5.80
CA GLU A 113 -0.15 5.26 -5.33
C GLU A 113 0.81 4.83 -6.45
N SER A 114 0.29 4.47 -7.62
CA SER A 114 1.12 4.16 -8.80
C SER A 114 2.12 5.28 -9.12
N LEU A 115 1.68 6.54 -9.04
CA LEU A 115 2.55 7.69 -9.29
C LEU A 115 3.65 7.86 -8.23
N LYS A 116 3.36 7.57 -6.96
CA LYS A 116 4.36 7.60 -5.89
C LYS A 116 5.44 6.55 -6.14
N PHE A 117 5.07 5.31 -6.46
CA PHE A 117 6.01 4.26 -6.83
C PHE A 117 6.88 4.65 -8.04
N LEU A 118 6.28 5.22 -9.09
CA LEU A 118 7.05 5.68 -10.26
C LEU A 118 8.12 6.71 -9.87
N LYS A 119 7.80 7.59 -8.94
CA LYS A 119 8.75 8.60 -8.42
C LYS A 119 9.82 7.99 -7.54
N GLU A 120 9.46 7.10 -6.62
CA GLU A 120 10.37 6.41 -5.72
C GLU A 120 11.45 5.64 -6.50
N PHE A 121 11.03 4.91 -7.56
CA PHE A 121 11.95 4.15 -8.41
C PHE A 121 12.57 4.94 -9.56
N ASN A 122 12.32 6.25 -9.61
CA ASN A 122 12.79 7.12 -10.71
C ASN A 122 12.46 6.54 -12.10
N THR A 123 11.33 5.82 -12.23
CA THR A 123 10.92 5.22 -13.50
C THR A 123 10.26 6.29 -14.38
N PRO A 124 10.81 6.60 -15.56
CA PRO A 124 10.19 7.54 -16.48
C PRO A 124 8.84 6.99 -16.96
N PHE A 125 7.84 7.87 -17.14
CA PHE A 125 6.50 7.43 -17.50
C PHE A 125 5.77 8.40 -18.42
N VAL A 126 4.71 7.89 -19.04
CA VAL A 126 3.76 8.63 -19.89
C VAL A 126 2.37 8.42 -19.32
N VAL A 127 1.53 9.44 -19.36
CA VAL A 127 0.12 9.32 -18.95
C VAL A 127 -0.73 9.01 -20.17
N ALA A 128 -1.43 7.87 -20.16
CA ALA A 128 -2.47 7.56 -21.14
C ALA A 128 -3.83 8.02 -20.61
N ALA A 129 -4.33 9.16 -21.09
CA ALA A 129 -5.63 9.70 -20.74
C ALA A 129 -6.72 8.98 -21.54
N THR A 130 -7.34 7.97 -20.91
CA THR A 130 -8.22 7.01 -21.59
C THR A 130 -9.67 7.46 -21.69
N LYS A 131 -10.46 6.68 -22.45
CA LYS A 131 -11.92 6.87 -22.63
C LYS A 131 -12.29 8.23 -23.21
N THR A 132 -11.47 8.77 -24.11
CA THR A 132 -11.77 10.00 -24.85
C THR A 132 -13.06 9.89 -25.65
N ASP A 133 -13.42 8.70 -26.10
CA ASP A 133 -14.68 8.37 -26.78
C ASP A 133 -15.93 8.67 -25.94
N LYS A 134 -15.81 8.66 -24.61
CA LYS A 134 -16.91 9.00 -23.69
C LYS A 134 -17.13 10.50 -23.47
N ILE A 135 -16.25 11.35 -23.97
CA ILE A 135 -16.43 12.81 -23.91
C ILE A 135 -17.65 13.21 -24.76
N ARG A 136 -18.60 13.85 -24.13
CA ARG A 136 -19.87 14.21 -24.79
C ARG A 136 -19.67 15.04 -26.06
N GLY A 137 -19.98 14.45 -27.21
CA GLY A 137 -19.88 15.05 -28.55
C GLY A 137 -18.55 14.79 -29.25
N TRP A 138 -17.67 13.99 -28.68
CA TRP A 138 -16.44 13.52 -29.33
C TRP A 138 -16.81 12.54 -30.46
N ASN A 139 -16.24 12.76 -31.64
CA ASN A 139 -16.39 11.86 -32.79
C ASN A 139 -15.08 11.09 -32.96
N SER A 140 -15.02 9.90 -32.39
CA SER A 140 -13.86 9.01 -32.52
C SER A 140 -13.73 8.50 -33.97
N VAL A 141 -12.46 8.30 -34.36
CA VAL A 141 -12.11 7.67 -35.63
C VAL A 141 -11.28 6.42 -35.30
N GLU A 142 -11.74 5.26 -35.74
CA GLU A 142 -11.09 3.99 -35.41
C GLU A 142 -9.63 3.93 -35.87
N GLY A 143 -8.71 3.59 -34.93
CA GLY A 143 -7.28 3.46 -35.17
C GLY A 143 -6.55 4.74 -35.61
N ALA A 144 -7.21 5.89 -35.56
CA ALA A 144 -6.62 7.14 -36.03
C ALA A 144 -5.63 7.74 -35.01
N CYS A 145 -4.67 8.51 -35.52
CA CYS A 145 -3.85 9.36 -34.68
C CYS A 145 -4.70 10.45 -34.03
N PHE A 146 -4.47 10.70 -32.75
CA PHE A 146 -5.15 11.74 -31.97
C PHE A 146 -5.10 13.11 -32.65
N SER A 147 -3.92 13.54 -33.09
CA SER A 147 -3.73 14.86 -33.72
C SER A 147 -4.64 15.10 -34.93
N ASN A 148 -4.93 14.05 -35.70
CA ASN A 148 -5.78 14.14 -36.88
C ASN A 148 -7.26 14.22 -36.48
N THR A 149 -7.67 13.47 -35.46
CA THR A 149 -9.05 13.47 -34.98
C THR A 149 -9.37 14.73 -34.20
N TYR A 150 -8.44 15.21 -33.36
CA TYR A 150 -8.58 16.43 -32.59
C TYR A 150 -8.87 17.66 -33.51
N LYS A 151 -8.14 17.81 -34.62
CA LYS A 151 -8.36 18.90 -35.59
C LYS A 151 -9.75 18.87 -36.23
N LYS A 152 -10.36 17.71 -36.35
CA LYS A 152 -11.71 17.53 -36.95
C LYS A 152 -12.85 17.77 -35.95
N GLN A 153 -12.57 17.83 -34.64
CA GLN A 153 -13.58 18.08 -33.62
C GLN A 153 -14.06 19.55 -33.65
N ARG A 154 -15.31 19.76 -33.25
CA ARG A 154 -15.84 21.10 -33.02
C ARG A 154 -15.10 21.78 -31.87
N GLU A 155 -14.89 23.09 -31.94
CA GLU A 155 -14.16 23.86 -30.93
C GLU A 155 -14.67 23.60 -29.49
N LYS A 156 -15.99 23.61 -29.29
CA LYS A 156 -16.60 23.31 -27.97
C LYS A 156 -16.23 21.93 -27.43
N VAL A 157 -16.01 20.95 -28.31
CA VAL A 157 -15.66 19.58 -27.92
C VAL A 157 -14.15 19.48 -27.62
N ARG A 158 -13.32 20.19 -28.41
CA ARG A 158 -11.88 20.32 -28.13
C ARG A 158 -11.64 20.97 -26.78
N ASN A 159 -12.35 22.06 -26.47
CA ASN A 159 -12.23 22.75 -25.19
C ASN A 159 -12.57 21.84 -24.01
N LYS A 160 -13.60 20.98 -24.14
CA LYS A 160 -13.91 19.99 -23.08
C LYS A 160 -12.80 18.98 -22.84
N LEU A 161 -12.16 18.49 -23.90
CA LEU A 161 -11.02 17.60 -23.74
C LEU A 161 -9.85 18.37 -23.09
N ASP A 162 -9.57 19.59 -23.55
CA ASP A 162 -8.50 20.41 -22.99
C ASP A 162 -8.75 20.74 -21.51
N GLU A 163 -9.99 21.04 -21.10
CA GLU A 163 -10.38 21.19 -19.70
C GLU A 163 -10.02 19.93 -18.88
N LYS A 164 -10.38 18.76 -19.40
CA LYS A 164 -10.07 17.48 -18.74
C LYS A 164 -8.57 17.19 -18.66
N VAL A 165 -7.81 17.53 -19.69
CA VAL A 165 -6.35 17.42 -19.67
C VAL A 165 -5.75 18.38 -18.65
N TYR A 166 -6.28 19.61 -18.53
CA TYR A 166 -5.84 20.57 -17.50
C TYR A 166 -6.17 20.09 -16.09
N GLU A 167 -7.32 19.42 -15.87
CA GLU A 167 -7.62 18.76 -14.58
C GLU A 167 -6.53 17.73 -14.23
N LEU A 168 -6.17 16.83 -15.17
CA LEU A 168 -5.10 15.86 -14.98
C LEU A 168 -3.72 16.52 -14.73
N MET A 169 -3.42 17.62 -15.42
CA MET A 169 -2.19 18.39 -15.15
C MET A 169 -2.19 18.98 -13.74
N GLY A 170 -3.36 19.41 -13.24
CA GLY A 170 -3.54 19.85 -11.86
C GLY A 170 -3.24 18.74 -10.86
N ASP A 171 -3.85 17.55 -11.02
CA ASP A 171 -3.63 16.37 -10.19
C ASP A 171 -2.15 15.98 -10.14
N LEU A 172 -1.46 16.00 -11.29
CA LEU A 172 -0.02 15.72 -11.39
C LEU A 172 0.83 16.79 -10.68
N SER A 173 0.44 18.07 -10.82
CA SER A 173 1.15 19.18 -10.19
C SER A 173 1.03 19.15 -8.66
N GLU A 174 -0.12 18.73 -8.11
CA GLU A 174 -0.27 18.49 -6.65
C GLU A 174 0.74 17.47 -6.12
N MET A 175 1.14 16.54 -6.98
CA MET A 175 2.15 15.53 -6.67
C MET A 175 3.57 15.92 -7.16
N ASN A 176 3.84 17.21 -7.41
CA ASN A 176 5.13 17.73 -7.89
C ASN A 176 5.61 17.09 -9.21
N VAL A 177 4.70 16.88 -10.15
CA VAL A 177 5.00 16.41 -11.51
C VAL A 177 4.50 17.43 -12.52
N THR A 178 5.42 17.96 -13.34
CA THR A 178 5.07 18.86 -14.45
C THR A 178 4.68 18.01 -15.65
N ALA A 179 3.51 18.29 -16.24
CA ALA A 179 3.01 17.54 -17.39
C ALA A 179 2.36 18.47 -18.42
N ASP A 180 2.24 18.01 -19.65
CA ASP A 180 1.47 18.67 -20.70
C ASP A 180 0.95 17.63 -21.71
N ARG A 181 0.01 18.02 -22.57
CA ARG A 181 -0.41 17.15 -23.67
C ARG A 181 0.78 16.89 -24.60
N PHE A 182 0.98 15.65 -25.00
CA PHE A 182 2.19 15.17 -25.70
C PHE A 182 2.58 16.03 -26.93
N ASP A 183 1.61 16.61 -27.64
CA ASP A 183 1.82 17.48 -28.80
C ASP A 183 2.20 18.93 -28.45
N ARG A 184 2.26 19.26 -27.16
CA ARG A 184 2.68 20.54 -26.59
C ARG A 184 3.97 20.44 -25.76
N VAL A 185 4.49 19.23 -25.57
CA VAL A 185 5.74 18.99 -24.81
C VAL A 185 6.94 19.33 -25.67
N ASP A 186 7.73 20.31 -25.23
CA ASP A 186 8.96 20.73 -25.91
C ASP A 186 10.17 19.84 -25.52
N ASP A 187 10.31 19.52 -24.22
CA ASP A 187 11.31 18.60 -23.69
C ASP A 187 10.67 17.58 -22.75
N PHE A 188 10.79 16.30 -23.10
CA PHE A 188 10.25 15.17 -22.34
C PHE A 188 11.06 14.84 -21.08
N ARG A 189 12.20 15.52 -20.83
CA ARG A 189 12.93 15.41 -19.56
C ARG A 189 12.29 16.25 -18.46
N ASP A 190 11.69 17.37 -18.85
CA ASP A 190 11.15 18.35 -17.92
C ASP A 190 9.64 18.15 -17.68
N LYS A 191 8.95 17.56 -18.66
CA LYS A 191 7.50 17.39 -18.65
C LYS A 191 7.08 16.00 -19.03
N VAL A 192 6.17 15.44 -18.24
CA VAL A 192 5.50 14.17 -18.55
C VAL A 192 4.46 14.38 -19.65
N ALA A 193 4.47 13.51 -20.64
CA ALA A 193 3.51 13.57 -21.75
C ALA A 193 2.16 12.96 -21.35
N ILE A 194 1.06 13.69 -21.58
CA ILE A 194 -0.31 13.19 -21.48
C ILE A 194 -0.80 12.88 -22.89
N VAL A 195 -1.08 11.63 -23.18
CA VAL A 195 -1.56 11.15 -24.50
C VAL A 195 -3.05 10.77 -24.38
N PRO A 196 -3.97 11.53 -24.98
CA PRO A 196 -5.38 11.15 -25.02
C PRO A 196 -5.58 9.94 -25.93
N VAL A 197 -6.25 8.90 -25.39
CA VAL A 197 -6.47 7.63 -26.10
C VAL A 197 -7.87 7.08 -25.86
N SER A 198 -8.33 6.24 -26.78
CA SER A 198 -9.49 5.37 -26.56
C SER A 198 -9.08 3.92 -26.82
N GLY A 199 -9.09 3.10 -25.77
CA GLY A 199 -8.87 1.65 -25.92
C GLY A 199 -9.96 0.97 -26.73
N LEU A 200 -11.20 1.49 -26.70
CA LEU A 200 -12.33 0.93 -27.45
C LEU A 200 -12.19 1.14 -28.98
N THR A 201 -11.84 2.35 -29.39
CA THR A 201 -11.73 2.70 -30.82
C THR A 201 -10.30 2.62 -31.36
N GLY A 202 -9.29 2.52 -30.48
CA GLY A 202 -7.89 2.55 -30.85
C GLY A 202 -7.35 3.93 -31.22
N GLU A 203 -8.19 4.98 -31.14
CA GLU A 203 -7.78 6.36 -31.38
C GLU A 203 -6.72 6.79 -30.37
N GLY A 204 -5.65 7.44 -30.85
CA GLY A 204 -4.51 7.90 -30.02
C GLY A 204 -3.53 6.79 -29.63
N VAL A 205 -3.85 5.52 -29.83
CA VAL A 205 -2.90 4.41 -29.58
C VAL A 205 -1.65 4.52 -30.46
N PRO A 206 -1.74 4.89 -31.76
CA PRO A 206 -0.54 5.16 -32.56
C PRO A 206 0.33 6.27 -31.97
N ASP A 207 -0.27 7.34 -31.43
CA ASP A 207 0.48 8.45 -30.80
C ASP A 207 1.17 7.97 -29.52
N LEU A 208 0.50 7.17 -28.68
CA LEU A 208 1.09 6.57 -27.47
C LEU A 208 2.31 5.70 -27.81
N LEU A 209 2.19 4.80 -28.80
CA LEU A 209 3.28 3.93 -29.24
C LEU A 209 4.44 4.74 -29.82
N ALA A 210 4.15 5.79 -30.58
CA ALA A 210 5.17 6.66 -31.15
C ALA A 210 5.94 7.41 -30.05
N VAL A 211 5.26 7.91 -29.01
CA VAL A 211 5.89 8.56 -27.86
C VAL A 211 6.77 7.57 -27.11
N LEU A 212 6.29 6.34 -26.84
CA LEU A 212 7.05 5.31 -26.14
C LEU A 212 8.33 4.91 -26.90
N ILE A 213 8.25 4.69 -28.22
CA ILE A 213 9.43 4.40 -29.06
C ILE A 213 10.40 5.59 -29.07
N GLY A 214 9.86 6.82 -29.19
CA GLY A 214 10.68 8.04 -29.21
C GLY A 214 11.46 8.23 -27.90
N LEU A 215 10.81 8.04 -26.76
CA LEU A 215 11.44 8.10 -25.44
C LEU A 215 12.51 7.01 -25.28
N SER A 216 12.17 5.77 -25.63
CA SER A 216 13.09 4.64 -25.55
C SER A 216 14.33 4.84 -26.42
N GLN A 217 14.15 5.34 -27.66
CA GLN A 217 15.25 5.60 -28.60
C GLN A 217 16.16 6.73 -28.12
N LYS A 218 15.57 7.81 -27.55
CA LYS A 218 16.30 9.04 -27.22
C LYS A 218 17.00 8.97 -25.86
N TYR A 219 16.38 8.33 -24.87
CA TYR A 219 16.82 8.42 -23.48
C TYR A 219 17.29 7.08 -22.90
N LEU A 220 16.86 5.93 -23.44
CA LEU A 220 17.20 4.61 -22.90
C LEU A 220 18.16 3.82 -23.80
N SER A 221 18.65 4.40 -24.88
CA SER A 221 19.43 3.70 -25.92
C SER A 221 20.64 2.94 -25.38
N ASP A 222 21.33 3.49 -24.39
CA ASP A 222 22.53 2.89 -23.79
C ASP A 222 22.20 1.80 -22.79
N GLU A 223 21.06 1.92 -22.08
CA GLU A 223 20.58 0.94 -21.10
C GLU A 223 19.99 -0.32 -21.74
N LEU A 224 19.61 -0.22 -23.02
CA LEU A 224 19.05 -1.33 -23.77
C LEU A 224 20.11 -2.25 -24.41
N GLU A 225 21.40 -1.96 -24.26
CA GLU A 225 22.47 -2.82 -24.79
C GLU A 225 22.59 -4.12 -24.00
N LEU A 226 22.62 -5.26 -24.70
CA LEU A 226 22.85 -6.56 -24.09
C LEU A 226 24.34 -6.73 -23.79
N THR A 227 24.71 -6.60 -22.54
CA THR A 227 26.11 -6.62 -22.06
C THR A 227 26.51 -8.00 -21.49
N SER A 228 25.57 -8.87 -21.18
CA SER A 228 25.80 -10.16 -20.50
C SER A 228 25.21 -11.35 -21.29
N ASP A 229 25.89 -12.49 -21.25
CA ASP A 229 25.35 -13.77 -21.71
C ASP A 229 24.60 -14.51 -20.57
N VAL A 230 24.70 -14.03 -19.33
CA VAL A 230 23.99 -14.59 -18.17
C VAL A 230 22.57 -14.04 -18.15
N GLY A 231 21.60 -14.91 -18.19
CA GLY A 231 20.19 -14.50 -18.15
C GLY A 231 19.75 -14.15 -16.73
N LYS A 232 19.30 -12.91 -16.52
CA LYS A 232 18.70 -12.47 -15.27
C LYS A 232 17.22 -12.14 -15.48
N GLY A 233 16.40 -12.50 -14.51
CA GLY A 233 14.96 -12.33 -14.61
C GLY A 233 14.27 -12.28 -13.24
N THR A 234 12.98 -12.03 -13.29
CA THR A 234 12.11 -12.06 -12.10
C THR A 234 10.90 -12.96 -12.37
N VAL A 235 10.51 -13.72 -11.36
CA VAL A 235 9.33 -14.58 -11.41
C VAL A 235 8.08 -13.70 -11.30
N LEU A 236 7.21 -13.72 -12.32
CA LEU A 236 5.92 -13.06 -12.28
C LEU A 236 4.89 -13.87 -11.53
N GLU A 237 4.86 -15.19 -11.83
CA GLU A 237 3.81 -16.05 -11.32
C GLU A 237 4.30 -17.50 -11.29
N VAL A 238 3.84 -18.25 -10.30
CA VAL A 238 4.08 -19.69 -10.16
C VAL A 238 2.78 -20.43 -10.43
N LYS A 239 2.77 -21.33 -11.40
CA LYS A 239 1.55 -22.05 -11.84
C LYS A 239 1.75 -23.54 -11.95
N GLU A 240 0.75 -24.31 -11.60
CA GLU A 240 0.69 -25.73 -11.98
C GLU A 240 0.18 -25.87 -13.41
N SER A 241 0.96 -26.53 -14.24
CA SER A 241 0.65 -26.77 -15.65
C SER A 241 0.51 -28.27 -15.92
N LYS A 242 -0.63 -28.69 -16.54
CA LYS A 242 -0.88 -30.09 -16.86
C LYS A 242 0.25 -30.67 -17.72
N GLY A 243 0.90 -31.72 -17.23
CA GLY A 243 1.97 -32.43 -17.94
C GLY A 243 3.37 -31.79 -17.82
N LEU A 244 3.50 -30.61 -17.18
CA LEU A 244 4.77 -29.92 -16.95
C LEU A 244 5.10 -29.79 -15.46
N GLY A 245 4.12 -30.03 -14.57
CA GLY A 245 4.23 -29.76 -13.15
C GLY A 245 4.23 -28.25 -12.85
N THR A 246 4.91 -27.86 -11.78
CA THR A 246 5.08 -26.44 -11.44
C THR A 246 5.92 -25.74 -12.50
N THR A 247 5.43 -24.61 -12.98
CA THR A 247 6.08 -23.76 -13.98
C THR A 247 6.15 -22.33 -13.48
N LEU A 248 7.21 -21.63 -13.88
CA LEU A 248 7.42 -20.21 -13.57
C LEU A 248 7.13 -19.38 -14.81
N ASP A 249 6.30 -18.37 -14.67
CA ASP A 249 6.16 -17.29 -15.64
C ASP A 249 7.19 -16.20 -15.27
N VAL A 250 8.12 -15.90 -16.16
CA VAL A 250 9.31 -15.09 -15.87
C VAL A 250 9.46 -13.98 -16.89
N ILE A 251 9.84 -12.79 -16.44
CA ILE A 251 10.40 -11.73 -17.28
C ILE A 251 11.92 -11.81 -17.24
N LEU A 252 12.50 -12.11 -18.39
CA LEU A 252 13.93 -12.04 -18.61
C LEU A 252 14.29 -10.61 -19.01
N TYR A 253 14.97 -9.87 -18.15
CA TYR A 253 15.31 -8.45 -18.38
C TYR A 253 16.76 -8.23 -18.81
N GLU A 254 17.65 -9.21 -18.61
CA GLU A 254 19.05 -9.15 -19.01
C GLU A 254 19.54 -10.49 -19.53
N GLY A 255 20.46 -10.49 -20.48
CA GLY A 255 21.18 -11.65 -20.95
C GLY A 255 20.38 -12.66 -21.76
N VAL A 256 20.77 -13.92 -21.63
CA VAL A 256 20.23 -15.06 -22.42
C VAL A 256 20.01 -16.27 -21.53
N MET A 257 18.88 -16.95 -21.69
CA MET A 257 18.60 -18.25 -21.06
C MET A 257 18.56 -19.34 -22.10
N ARG A 258 19.16 -20.50 -21.77
CA ARG A 258 19.16 -21.68 -22.63
C ARG A 258 18.55 -22.88 -21.92
N LYS A 259 17.89 -23.70 -22.68
CA LYS A 259 17.42 -25.01 -22.19
C LYS A 259 18.63 -25.84 -21.77
N GLY A 260 18.56 -26.40 -20.57
CA GLY A 260 19.64 -27.18 -19.97
C GLY A 260 20.53 -26.42 -19.03
N ASP A 261 20.47 -25.08 -19.02
CA ASP A 261 21.17 -24.24 -18.03
C ASP A 261 20.71 -24.57 -16.61
N GLN A 262 21.61 -24.36 -15.66
CA GLN A 262 21.24 -24.31 -14.25
C GLN A 262 20.55 -22.96 -13.97
N LEU A 263 19.54 -22.99 -13.12
CA LEU A 263 18.76 -21.84 -12.72
C LEU A 263 18.90 -21.67 -11.20
N ALA A 264 19.52 -20.60 -10.76
CA ALA A 264 19.51 -20.17 -9.37
C ALA A 264 18.34 -19.20 -9.17
N ILE A 265 17.56 -19.38 -8.09
CA ILE A 265 16.38 -18.57 -7.76
C ILE A 265 16.53 -18.14 -6.29
N GLY A 266 16.42 -16.82 -6.05
CA GLY A 266 16.46 -16.22 -4.73
C GLY A 266 15.13 -16.40 -3.99
N GLY A 267 15.16 -16.26 -2.68
CA GLY A 267 14.02 -16.38 -1.77
C GLY A 267 14.49 -16.78 -0.39
N GLU A 268 13.59 -16.84 0.59
CA GLU A 268 13.87 -17.32 1.96
C GLU A 268 14.56 -18.70 1.93
N ASN A 269 14.12 -19.57 1.00
CA ASN A 269 14.75 -20.86 0.74
C ASN A 269 15.23 -20.89 -0.72
N PRO A 270 16.47 -20.47 -1.02
CA PRO A 270 16.99 -20.42 -2.38
C PRO A 270 16.89 -21.77 -3.10
N VAL A 271 16.49 -21.76 -4.36
CA VAL A 271 16.26 -22.96 -5.16
C VAL A 271 17.27 -23.03 -6.30
N VAL A 272 17.89 -24.19 -6.48
CA VAL A 272 18.66 -24.53 -7.69
C VAL A 272 17.90 -25.56 -8.50
N SER A 273 17.62 -25.21 -9.75
CA SER A 273 16.90 -26.08 -10.68
C SER A 273 17.64 -26.18 -12.01
N LYS A 274 17.26 -27.16 -12.82
CA LYS A 274 17.74 -27.25 -14.20
C LYS A 274 16.57 -26.93 -15.14
N ILE A 275 16.79 -26.05 -16.10
CA ILE A 275 15.80 -25.70 -17.11
C ILE A 275 15.53 -26.91 -17.99
N LYS A 276 14.38 -27.56 -17.82
CA LYS A 276 13.93 -28.70 -18.66
C LYS A 276 13.27 -28.22 -19.94
N ALA A 277 12.49 -27.16 -19.84
CA ALA A 277 11.82 -26.56 -20.99
C ALA A 277 11.74 -25.04 -20.84
N LEU A 278 12.02 -24.36 -21.93
CA LEU A 278 11.73 -22.96 -22.16
C LEU A 278 10.56 -22.88 -23.13
N LEU A 279 9.50 -22.20 -22.71
CA LEU A 279 8.26 -22.14 -23.45
C LEU A 279 7.94 -20.68 -23.78
N LYS A 280 7.86 -20.37 -25.06
CA LYS A 280 7.28 -19.10 -25.53
C LYS A 280 5.87 -19.35 -26.04
N PRO A 281 4.97 -18.38 -25.89
CA PRO A 281 3.67 -18.44 -26.52
C PRO A 281 3.81 -18.62 -28.03
N ARG A 282 2.85 -19.33 -28.67
CA ARG A 282 2.79 -19.43 -30.11
C ARG A 282 2.21 -18.17 -30.72
N GLU A 283 2.60 -17.88 -31.94
CA GLU A 283 2.02 -16.82 -32.74
C GLU A 283 0.53 -17.09 -33.02
N LEU A 284 -0.30 -16.06 -33.19
CA LEU A 284 -1.77 -16.19 -33.26
C LEU A 284 -2.30 -17.08 -34.39
N GLU A 285 -1.56 -17.26 -35.46
CA GLU A 285 -1.96 -18.15 -36.57
C GLU A 285 -2.01 -19.65 -36.19
N GLU A 286 -1.28 -20.05 -35.15
CA GLU A 286 -1.24 -21.44 -34.69
C GLU A 286 -2.26 -21.73 -33.56
N LEU A 287 -3.11 -20.78 -33.15
CA LEU A 287 -4.12 -20.94 -32.07
C LEU A 287 -5.25 -21.96 -32.44
N ARG A 288 -5.28 -22.47 -33.66
CA ARG A 288 -6.20 -23.57 -34.06
C ARG A 288 -5.76 -24.93 -33.51
N THR A 289 -4.57 -25.04 -32.93
CA THR A 289 -4.06 -26.26 -32.30
C THR A 289 -4.15 -26.16 -30.77
N GLU A 290 -4.42 -27.28 -30.09
CA GLU A 290 -4.58 -27.34 -28.61
C GLU A 290 -3.34 -26.90 -27.81
N LYS A 291 -2.19 -26.69 -28.44
CA LYS A 291 -0.92 -26.31 -27.77
C LYS A 291 -0.68 -24.82 -27.88
N LYS A 292 -0.90 -24.11 -26.74
CA LYS A 292 -0.71 -22.65 -26.61
C LYS A 292 0.76 -22.19 -26.59
N PHE A 293 1.74 -23.09 -26.41
CA PHE A 293 3.15 -22.79 -26.24
C PHE A 293 4.01 -23.62 -27.21
N LYS A 294 5.16 -23.02 -27.61
CA LYS A 294 6.24 -23.73 -28.33
C LYS A 294 7.48 -23.83 -27.44
N ASN A 295 8.16 -24.99 -27.50
CA ASN A 295 9.48 -25.13 -26.90
C ASN A 295 10.50 -24.34 -27.73
N VAL A 296 11.37 -23.62 -27.04
CA VAL A 296 12.50 -22.92 -27.65
C VAL A 296 13.78 -23.36 -26.95
N GLU A 297 14.90 -23.33 -27.65
CA GLU A 297 16.21 -23.73 -27.10
C GLU A 297 16.91 -22.56 -26.41
N GLU A 298 16.58 -21.31 -26.81
CA GLU A 298 17.20 -20.08 -26.30
C GLU A 298 16.15 -18.96 -26.23
N VAL A 299 16.25 -18.12 -25.19
CA VAL A 299 15.47 -16.88 -25.04
C VAL A 299 16.41 -15.74 -24.65
N LYS A 300 16.28 -14.61 -25.34
CA LYS A 300 17.06 -13.36 -25.08
C LYS A 300 16.19 -12.33 -24.37
N ALA A 301 16.81 -11.47 -23.58
CA ALA A 301 16.14 -10.33 -22.98
C ALA A 301 15.77 -9.25 -24.06
N ALA A 302 14.72 -8.47 -23.88
CA ALA A 302 13.69 -8.59 -22.85
C ALA A 302 12.56 -9.48 -23.37
N SER A 303 12.18 -10.48 -22.63
CA SER A 303 11.15 -11.45 -23.08
C SER A 303 10.40 -12.05 -21.90
N GLY A 304 9.12 -12.30 -22.10
CA GLY A 304 8.35 -13.20 -21.24
C GLY A 304 8.61 -14.67 -21.60
N VAL A 305 8.90 -15.51 -20.63
CA VAL A 305 9.16 -16.94 -20.82
C VAL A 305 8.55 -17.77 -19.71
N LYS A 306 7.98 -18.93 -20.09
CA LYS A 306 7.56 -19.93 -19.12
C LYS A 306 8.65 -20.98 -18.97
N ILE A 307 9.08 -21.22 -17.74
CA ILE A 307 10.14 -22.15 -17.40
C ILE A 307 9.56 -23.37 -16.68
N SER A 308 9.99 -24.56 -17.09
CA SER A 308 9.70 -25.80 -16.37
C SER A 308 11.01 -26.43 -15.89
N GLY A 309 11.01 -26.90 -14.66
CA GLY A 309 12.15 -27.55 -14.02
C GLY A 309 11.72 -28.34 -12.77
N PRO A 310 12.63 -29.09 -12.14
CA PRO A 310 12.34 -29.78 -10.88
C PRO A 310 12.43 -28.82 -9.69
N GLY A 311 11.59 -29.03 -8.65
CA GLY A 311 11.68 -28.32 -7.37
C GLY A 311 11.30 -26.84 -7.41
N LEU A 312 10.47 -26.44 -8.36
CA LEU A 312 9.99 -25.06 -8.51
C LEU A 312 8.77 -24.73 -7.62
N ASP A 313 8.27 -25.70 -6.88
CA ASP A 313 7.10 -25.60 -5.99
C ASP A 313 7.32 -24.70 -4.77
N LYS A 314 8.57 -24.40 -4.45
CA LYS A 314 8.97 -23.52 -3.32
C LYS A 314 9.26 -22.08 -3.72
N VAL A 315 9.19 -21.80 -5.01
CA VAL A 315 9.46 -20.47 -5.55
C VAL A 315 8.23 -19.59 -5.35
N VAL A 316 8.44 -18.33 -5.01
CA VAL A 316 7.38 -17.34 -4.86
C VAL A 316 7.44 -16.28 -5.96
N ALA A 317 6.33 -15.62 -6.22
CA ALA A 317 6.30 -14.50 -7.16
C ALA A 317 7.19 -13.35 -6.64
N GLY A 318 7.85 -12.63 -7.54
CA GLY A 318 8.82 -11.60 -7.20
C GLY A 318 10.25 -12.11 -6.97
N SER A 319 10.45 -13.43 -6.87
CA SER A 319 11.80 -14.00 -6.70
C SER A 319 12.72 -13.63 -7.85
N PRO A 320 13.91 -13.07 -7.57
CA PRO A 320 14.94 -12.87 -8.59
C PRO A 320 15.53 -14.21 -9.01
N LEU A 321 15.93 -14.31 -10.26
CA LEU A 321 16.54 -15.53 -10.77
C LEU A 321 17.67 -15.24 -11.75
N GLN A 322 18.61 -16.19 -11.82
CA GLN A 322 19.77 -16.12 -12.71
C GLN A 322 20.01 -17.46 -13.38
N SER A 323 20.17 -17.46 -14.72
CA SER A 323 20.60 -18.66 -15.45
C SER A 323 22.12 -18.73 -15.44
N LEU A 324 22.62 -19.92 -15.20
CA LEU A 324 24.05 -20.23 -15.17
C LEU A 324 24.38 -21.15 -16.33
N GLY A 325 25.31 -20.73 -17.16
CA GLY A 325 25.86 -21.61 -18.19
C GLY A 325 26.60 -22.81 -17.57
N PRO A 326 27.12 -23.72 -18.40
CA PRO A 326 27.74 -24.97 -17.93
C PRO A 326 28.92 -24.79 -16.96
N GLU A 327 29.58 -23.62 -17.00
CA GLU A 327 30.72 -23.28 -16.15
C GLU A 327 30.37 -22.25 -15.03
N GLY A 328 29.07 -21.96 -14.86
CA GLY A 328 28.62 -20.96 -13.88
C GLY A 328 28.77 -21.42 -12.43
N ASP A 329 29.24 -20.52 -11.56
CA ASP A 329 29.37 -20.75 -10.13
C ASP A 329 28.01 -20.57 -9.44
N THR A 330 27.42 -21.70 -9.08
CA THR A 330 26.09 -21.75 -8.43
C THR A 330 26.12 -21.12 -7.04
N ASP A 331 27.20 -21.33 -6.27
CA ASP A 331 27.27 -20.84 -4.90
C ASP A 331 27.41 -19.31 -4.89
N LYS A 332 28.17 -18.75 -5.83
CA LYS A 332 28.30 -17.31 -6.01
C LYS A 332 26.96 -16.68 -6.41
N ALA A 333 26.27 -17.27 -7.38
CA ALA A 333 24.98 -16.77 -7.84
C ALA A 333 23.91 -16.80 -6.74
N LEU A 334 23.87 -17.90 -5.96
CA LEU A 334 22.98 -17.99 -4.81
C LEU A 334 23.33 -16.97 -3.73
N GLY A 335 24.62 -16.70 -3.50
CA GLY A 335 25.05 -15.65 -2.57
C GLY A 335 24.57 -14.28 -2.99
N GLU A 336 24.74 -13.91 -4.27
CA GLU A 336 24.26 -12.64 -4.83
C GLU A 336 22.73 -12.50 -4.73
N LEU A 337 22.00 -13.56 -5.08
CA LEU A 337 20.53 -13.58 -5.00
C LEU A 337 20.02 -13.58 -3.56
N LYS A 338 20.74 -14.20 -2.64
CA LYS A 338 20.39 -14.21 -1.23
C LYS A 338 20.57 -12.84 -0.60
N GLU A 339 21.67 -12.15 -0.89
CA GLU A 339 21.88 -10.76 -0.48
C GLU A 339 20.77 -9.84 -1.01
N GLU A 340 20.31 -10.06 -2.27
CA GLU A 340 19.25 -9.27 -2.88
C GLU A 340 17.89 -9.46 -2.17
N VAL A 341 17.64 -10.64 -1.62
CA VAL A 341 16.41 -10.96 -0.88
C VAL A 341 16.52 -10.54 0.58
N GLU A 342 17.66 -10.79 1.22
CA GLU A 342 17.91 -10.40 2.63
C GLU A 342 17.90 -8.88 2.82
N ASP A 343 18.25 -8.11 1.80
CA ASP A 343 18.12 -6.65 1.81
C ASP A 343 16.65 -6.18 1.94
N ILE A 344 15.68 -7.06 1.63
CA ILE A 344 14.24 -6.76 1.66
C ILE A 344 13.57 -7.38 2.88
N GLU A 345 13.86 -8.65 3.20
CA GLU A 345 13.31 -9.31 4.38
C GLU A 345 14.03 -8.81 5.63
N MET A 346 13.27 -8.28 6.58
CA MET A 346 13.79 -7.72 7.83
C MET A 346 13.37 -8.56 9.02
N GLU A 347 14.30 -8.80 9.92
CA GLU A 347 14.03 -9.24 11.28
C GLU A 347 14.87 -8.36 12.22
N SER A 348 14.21 -7.56 13.06
CA SER A 348 14.84 -6.61 13.97
C SER A 348 14.57 -7.02 15.41
N GLU A 349 15.57 -6.90 16.28
CA GLU A 349 15.37 -7.07 17.73
C GLU A 349 14.56 -5.91 18.35
N GLY A 350 14.09 -4.97 17.53
CA GLY A 350 13.34 -3.77 17.94
C GLY A 350 11.86 -4.04 18.23
N GLU A 351 11.19 -3.04 18.74
CA GLU A 351 9.72 -3.02 18.87
C GLU A 351 9.11 -2.47 17.58
N GLY A 352 8.01 -3.05 17.10
CA GLY A 352 7.36 -2.63 15.87
C GLY A 352 6.27 -3.60 15.41
N ILE A 353 5.64 -3.30 14.28
CA ILE A 353 4.62 -4.15 13.66
C ILE A 353 5.26 -5.28 12.85
N VAL A 354 4.50 -6.34 12.61
CA VAL A 354 4.86 -7.43 11.70
C VAL A 354 4.24 -7.14 10.33
N VAL A 355 5.00 -7.32 9.26
CA VAL A 355 4.54 -7.12 7.88
C VAL A 355 4.60 -8.44 7.11
N LYS A 356 3.49 -8.80 6.49
CA LYS A 356 3.36 -9.96 5.59
C LYS A 356 2.84 -9.50 4.23
N ALA A 357 3.47 -9.94 3.16
CA ALA A 357 3.09 -9.61 1.80
C ALA A 357 3.15 -10.84 0.87
N ASP A 358 2.48 -10.73 -0.27
CA ASP A 358 2.42 -11.77 -1.30
C ASP A 358 3.72 -11.90 -2.11
N THR A 359 4.44 -10.80 -2.27
CA THR A 359 5.66 -10.72 -3.08
C THR A 359 6.75 -9.89 -2.41
N LEU A 360 8.03 -10.11 -2.79
CA LEU A 360 9.16 -9.33 -2.32
C LEU A 360 9.01 -7.82 -2.59
N GLY A 361 8.52 -7.48 -3.77
CA GLY A 361 8.33 -6.09 -4.13
C GLY A 361 7.22 -5.39 -3.36
N SER A 362 6.09 -6.09 -3.08
CA SER A 362 5.03 -5.59 -2.19
C SER A 362 5.59 -5.33 -0.79
N LEU A 363 6.38 -6.28 -0.28
CA LEU A 363 7.00 -6.20 1.03
C LEU A 363 7.87 -4.94 1.15
N GLU A 364 8.77 -4.74 0.20
CA GLU A 364 9.67 -3.58 0.17
C GLU A 364 8.92 -2.25 0.02
N GLY A 365 7.89 -2.20 -0.86
CA GLY A 365 7.05 -1.01 -1.00
C GLY A 365 6.33 -0.63 0.30
N ILE A 366 5.90 -1.63 1.08
CA ILE A 366 5.29 -1.41 2.39
C ILE A 366 6.33 -0.94 3.41
N ILE A 367 7.51 -1.54 3.44
CA ILE A 367 8.61 -1.15 4.33
C ILE A 367 8.96 0.32 4.12
N ASN A 368 9.22 0.74 2.88
CA ASN A 368 9.57 2.12 2.56
C ASN A 368 8.47 3.11 3.00
N MET A 369 7.20 2.76 2.80
CA MET A 369 6.09 3.60 3.23
C MET A 369 5.98 3.71 4.76
N LEU A 370 6.25 2.62 5.48
CA LEU A 370 6.22 2.62 6.95
C LEU A 370 7.39 3.41 7.52
N GLU A 371 8.57 3.35 6.88
CA GLU A 371 9.73 4.17 7.22
C GLU A 371 9.46 5.67 7.02
N GLU A 372 8.84 6.06 5.88
CA GLU A 372 8.42 7.45 5.64
C GLU A 372 7.46 7.98 6.73
N LYS A 373 6.65 7.10 7.30
CA LYS A 373 5.69 7.43 8.36
C LYS A 373 6.23 7.21 9.78
N GLU A 374 7.49 6.85 9.90
CA GLU A 374 8.14 6.57 11.18
C GLU A 374 7.42 5.45 11.98
N ILE A 375 6.82 4.48 11.28
CA ILE A 375 6.19 3.32 11.90
C ILE A 375 7.24 2.20 12.00
N PRO A 376 7.64 1.77 13.19
CA PRO A 376 8.68 0.78 13.35
C PRO A 376 8.20 -0.61 12.95
N ILE A 377 9.11 -1.40 12.37
CA ILE A 377 8.87 -2.76 11.89
C ILE A 377 9.75 -3.72 12.71
N THR A 378 9.15 -4.74 13.30
CA THR A 378 9.87 -5.83 13.98
C THR A 378 10.27 -6.89 12.97
N LYS A 379 9.36 -7.25 12.07
CA LYS A 379 9.59 -8.29 11.08
C LYS A 379 8.84 -8.00 9.79
N ALA A 380 9.50 -8.26 8.68
CA ALA A 380 8.90 -8.22 7.36
C ALA A 380 9.26 -9.49 6.59
N SER A 381 8.25 -10.23 6.08
CA SER A 381 8.45 -11.48 5.34
C SER A 381 7.29 -11.80 4.40
N ILE A 382 7.54 -12.72 3.46
CA ILE A 382 6.55 -13.16 2.47
C ILE A 382 5.65 -14.25 3.03
N GLY A 383 4.46 -14.39 2.45
CA GLY A 383 3.50 -15.47 2.67
C GLY A 383 2.41 -15.14 3.68
N ASP A 384 1.54 -16.13 3.93
CA ASP A 384 0.37 -15.97 4.80
C ASP A 384 0.76 -15.70 6.26
N VAL A 385 -0.14 -15.02 6.97
CA VAL A 385 0.00 -14.79 8.40
C VAL A 385 -0.13 -16.11 9.14
N THR A 386 0.91 -16.48 9.88
CA THR A 386 0.98 -17.71 10.65
C THR A 386 0.82 -17.45 12.15
N ARG A 387 0.60 -18.53 12.91
CA ARG A 387 0.58 -18.45 14.38
C ARG A 387 1.90 -17.88 14.95
N LYS A 388 3.04 -18.16 14.31
CA LYS A 388 4.34 -17.64 14.74
C LYS A 388 4.37 -16.11 14.66
N ASP A 389 3.84 -15.55 13.58
CA ASP A 389 3.79 -14.11 13.36
C ASP A 389 2.89 -13.41 14.40
N VAL A 390 1.75 -14.03 14.75
CA VAL A 390 0.86 -13.51 15.82
C VAL A 390 1.55 -13.57 17.19
N MET A 391 2.26 -14.68 17.51
CA MET A 391 3.01 -14.78 18.77
C MET A 391 4.13 -13.74 18.84
N GLU A 392 4.79 -13.46 17.74
CA GLU A 392 5.83 -12.46 17.65
C GLU A 392 5.27 -11.04 17.85
N ALA A 393 4.21 -10.69 17.17
CA ALA A 393 3.50 -9.41 17.37
C ALA A 393 2.97 -9.26 18.81
N SER A 394 2.47 -10.33 19.43
CA SER A 394 1.98 -10.30 20.82
C SER A 394 3.11 -10.09 21.84
N SER A 395 4.35 -10.45 21.51
CA SER A 395 5.51 -10.29 22.38
C SER A 395 6.01 -8.84 22.46
N VAL A 396 5.58 -7.97 21.56
CA VAL A 396 5.91 -6.54 21.54
C VAL A 396 5.37 -5.89 22.81
N LYS A 397 6.21 -5.10 23.51
CA LYS A 397 5.84 -4.49 24.80
C LYS A 397 4.80 -3.40 24.64
N ASP A 398 4.96 -2.56 23.62
CA ASP A 398 4.01 -1.48 23.35
C ASP A 398 2.71 -2.03 22.72
N PRO A 399 1.57 -1.97 23.43
CA PRO A 399 0.28 -2.43 22.89
C PRO A 399 -0.14 -1.72 21.60
N LEU A 400 0.38 -0.51 21.34
CA LEU A 400 0.08 0.28 20.14
C LEU A 400 0.81 -0.25 18.90
N GLN A 401 1.80 -1.12 19.07
CA GLN A 401 2.59 -1.72 18.01
C GLN A 401 2.26 -3.21 17.80
N ARG A 402 1.30 -3.77 18.53
CA ARG A 402 0.84 -5.16 18.37
C ARG A 402 -0.08 -5.30 17.16
N GLY A 403 0.47 -5.01 15.98
CA GLY A 403 -0.22 -5.06 14.71
C GLY A 403 0.49 -5.96 13.70
N ILE A 404 -0.30 -6.56 12.80
CA ILE A 404 0.20 -7.31 11.65
C ILE A 404 -0.42 -6.71 10.39
N PHE A 405 0.41 -6.30 9.43
CA PHE A 405 -0.03 -5.92 8.11
C PHE A 405 0.00 -7.15 7.20
N ALA A 406 -1.16 -7.52 6.67
CA ALA A 406 -1.37 -8.63 5.74
C ALA A 406 -1.77 -8.07 4.37
N PHE A 407 -0.82 -7.91 3.48
CA PHE A 407 -1.04 -7.37 2.14
C PHE A 407 -1.18 -8.49 1.12
N ASN A 408 -2.36 -8.62 0.51
CA ASN A 408 -2.70 -9.67 -0.46
C ASN A 408 -2.42 -11.12 0.00
N VAL A 409 -2.34 -11.36 1.29
CA VAL A 409 -2.07 -12.67 1.86
C VAL A 409 -3.21 -13.12 2.75
N GLY A 410 -3.34 -14.43 2.91
CA GLY A 410 -4.31 -15.04 3.79
C GLY A 410 -3.86 -15.02 5.26
N VAL A 411 -4.82 -15.30 6.15
CA VAL A 411 -4.58 -15.57 7.57
C VAL A 411 -4.89 -17.03 7.82
N THR A 412 -3.96 -17.78 8.41
CA THR A 412 -4.19 -19.19 8.70
C THR A 412 -5.17 -19.35 9.88
N GLU A 413 -6.00 -20.41 9.88
CA GLU A 413 -6.93 -20.70 10.97
C GLU A 413 -6.25 -20.71 12.36
N ALA A 414 -5.00 -21.17 12.40
CA ALA A 414 -4.19 -21.19 13.63
C ALA A 414 -3.76 -19.79 14.10
N ALA A 415 -3.69 -18.83 13.19
CA ALA A 415 -3.41 -17.43 13.50
C ALA A 415 -4.67 -16.70 13.98
N GLU A 416 -5.82 -16.93 13.34
CA GLU A 416 -7.12 -16.37 13.75
C GLU A 416 -7.50 -16.76 15.18
N MET A 417 -7.16 -17.98 15.61
CA MET A 417 -7.42 -18.46 16.99
C MET A 417 -6.57 -17.77 18.06
N CYS A 418 -5.59 -16.97 17.70
CA CYS A 418 -4.64 -16.32 18.62
C CYS A 418 -4.80 -14.79 18.66
N GLU A 419 -5.84 -14.22 18.07
CA GLU A 419 -6.05 -12.77 17.87
C GLU A 419 -6.36 -11.95 19.13
N GLU A 420 -6.45 -12.54 20.35
CA GLU A 420 -6.96 -11.81 21.53
C GLU A 420 -6.21 -10.51 21.86
N ASP A 421 -4.90 -10.39 21.50
CA ASP A 421 -4.06 -9.23 21.82
C ASP A 421 -3.39 -8.55 20.60
N VAL A 422 -3.60 -9.06 19.40
CA VAL A 422 -2.95 -8.59 18.17
C VAL A 422 -3.99 -8.19 17.14
N LYS A 423 -3.83 -7.02 16.52
CA LYS A 423 -4.72 -6.58 15.44
C LYS A 423 -4.14 -6.91 14.09
N ILE A 424 -4.85 -7.70 13.28
CA ILE A 424 -4.48 -8.00 11.89
C ILE A 424 -5.23 -7.01 10.97
N PHE A 425 -4.46 -6.30 10.14
CA PHE A 425 -4.94 -5.40 9.10
C PHE A 425 -4.74 -6.09 7.76
N SER A 426 -5.80 -6.38 7.03
CA SER A 426 -5.75 -7.08 5.75
C SER A 426 -6.32 -6.23 4.63
N SER A 427 -5.53 -5.96 3.60
CA SER A 427 -5.96 -5.17 2.44
C SER A 427 -5.11 -5.50 1.21
N SER A 428 -5.68 -5.24 0.03
CA SER A 428 -4.96 -5.20 -1.25
C SER A 428 -4.51 -3.77 -1.64
N VAL A 429 -4.68 -2.78 -0.75
CA VAL A 429 -4.27 -1.39 -0.96
C VAL A 429 -3.42 -0.97 0.23
N VAL A 430 -2.15 -0.65 -0.01
CA VAL A 430 -1.15 -0.39 1.06
C VAL A 430 -1.55 0.80 1.93
N TYR A 431 -2.01 1.90 1.32
CA TYR A 431 -2.42 3.09 2.08
C TYR A 431 -3.57 2.81 3.04
N ARG A 432 -4.48 1.92 2.68
CA ARG A 432 -5.59 1.54 3.53
C ARG A 432 -5.13 0.80 4.78
N LEU A 433 -4.09 -0.03 4.66
CA LEU A 433 -3.49 -0.69 5.83
C LEU A 433 -2.98 0.34 6.84
N VAL A 434 -2.30 1.38 6.34
CA VAL A 434 -1.75 2.44 7.19
C VAL A 434 -2.84 3.30 7.79
N GLU A 435 -3.86 3.69 7.02
CA GLU A 435 -5.00 4.47 7.51
C GLU A 435 -5.76 3.70 8.61
N GLU A 436 -6.07 2.41 8.38
CA GLU A 436 -6.75 1.56 9.36
C GLU A 436 -5.91 1.36 10.65
N TYR A 437 -4.57 1.29 10.51
CA TYR A 437 -3.67 1.22 11.66
C TYR A 437 -3.63 2.54 12.45
N GLU A 438 -3.53 3.68 11.78
CA GLU A 438 -3.53 5.00 12.42
C GLU A 438 -4.85 5.23 13.19
N GLU A 439 -6.01 4.91 12.59
CA GLU A 439 -7.31 4.98 13.27
C GLU A 439 -7.41 4.03 14.47
N TRP A 440 -6.91 2.79 14.32
CA TRP A 440 -6.89 1.82 15.41
C TRP A 440 -5.98 2.28 16.54
N LYS A 441 -4.79 2.80 16.20
CA LYS A 441 -3.82 3.31 17.17
C LYS A 441 -4.39 4.45 18.02
N GLU A 442 -5.09 5.40 17.39
CA GLU A 442 -5.79 6.48 18.10
C GLU A 442 -6.84 5.93 19.07
N LYS A 443 -7.72 5.03 18.60
CA LYS A 443 -8.75 4.41 19.44
C LYS A 443 -8.14 3.61 20.60
N LYS A 444 -7.11 2.83 20.33
CA LYS A 444 -6.43 2.02 21.34
C LYS A 444 -5.70 2.88 22.36
N GLN A 445 -5.13 3.99 21.92
CA GLN A 445 -4.51 4.97 22.82
C GLN A 445 -5.56 5.61 23.75
N GLU A 446 -6.75 5.94 23.25
CA GLU A 446 -7.85 6.43 24.08
C GLU A 446 -8.34 5.37 25.07
N GLU A 447 -8.46 4.11 24.65
CA GLU A 447 -8.82 3.00 25.56
C GLU A 447 -7.80 2.85 26.69
N ILE A 448 -6.51 2.76 26.38
CA ILE A 448 -5.44 2.62 27.36
C ILE A 448 -5.44 3.81 28.34
N ARG A 449 -5.65 5.01 27.83
CA ARG A 449 -5.76 6.21 28.65
C ARG A 449 -6.95 6.16 29.58
N ARG A 450 -8.11 5.72 29.06
CA ARG A 450 -9.34 5.55 29.86
C ARG A 450 -9.16 4.50 30.96
N GLU A 451 -8.57 3.35 30.65
CA GLU A 451 -8.25 2.32 31.62
C GLU A 451 -7.33 2.86 32.74
N LYS A 452 -6.29 3.60 32.37
CA LYS A 452 -5.40 4.23 33.36
C LYS A 452 -6.12 5.22 34.27
N LEU A 453 -7.11 5.98 33.75
CA LEU A 453 -7.93 6.88 34.56
C LEU A 453 -8.91 6.12 35.47
N GLU A 454 -9.36 4.93 35.10
CA GLU A 454 -10.22 4.11 35.95
C GLU A 454 -9.47 3.49 37.15
N GLU A 455 -8.16 3.31 37.03
CA GLU A 455 -7.31 2.79 38.11
C GLU A 455 -6.96 3.82 39.21
N VAL A 456 -7.22 5.10 38.99
CA VAL A 456 -6.87 6.17 39.94
C VAL A 456 -8.12 6.84 40.50
N THR A 457 -8.00 7.37 41.74
CA THR A 457 -9.03 8.25 42.28
C THR A 457 -8.99 9.59 41.56
N ARG A 458 -10.04 9.92 40.81
CA ARG A 458 -10.12 11.19 40.07
C ARG A 458 -10.35 12.36 41.00
N PRO A 459 -9.80 13.55 40.70
CA PRO A 459 -10.06 14.76 41.47
C PRO A 459 -11.54 15.13 41.49
N GLY A 460 -12.07 15.45 42.66
CA GLY A 460 -13.46 15.85 42.78
C GLY A 460 -13.69 16.69 44.06
N LYS A 461 -14.55 17.67 43.96
CA LYS A 461 -14.89 18.64 45.00
C LYS A 461 -16.40 18.77 45.08
N ILE A 462 -16.95 18.51 46.27
CA ILE A 462 -18.38 18.60 46.53
C ILE A 462 -18.69 19.57 47.66
N ARG A 463 -19.87 20.18 47.62
CA ARG A 463 -20.43 20.97 48.72
C ARG A 463 -21.71 20.35 49.23
N LEU A 464 -21.82 20.13 50.52
CA LEU A 464 -23.02 19.66 51.18
C LEU A 464 -24.08 20.76 51.17
N LEU A 465 -25.28 20.46 50.67
CA LEU A 465 -26.36 21.43 50.52
C LEU A 465 -27.09 21.65 51.84
N PRO A 466 -27.23 22.91 52.33
CA PRO A 466 -28.02 23.20 53.51
C PRO A 466 -29.51 22.84 53.33
N GLY A 467 -30.09 22.16 54.34
CA GLY A 467 -31.49 21.70 54.30
C GLY A 467 -31.74 20.41 53.53
N TYR A 468 -30.72 19.78 52.97
CA TYR A 468 -30.85 18.54 52.21
C TYR A 468 -30.16 17.35 52.90
N VAL A 469 -30.39 17.16 54.21
CA VAL A 469 -29.95 16.02 54.99
C VAL A 469 -31.08 15.01 55.10
N PHE A 470 -31.06 13.97 54.28
CA PHE A 470 -32.10 12.92 54.26
C PHE A 470 -31.92 11.90 55.39
N ARG A 471 -30.65 11.65 55.78
CA ARG A 471 -30.27 10.75 56.86
C ARG A 471 -28.98 11.23 57.53
N GLN A 472 -28.99 11.42 58.83
CA GLN A 472 -27.82 11.99 59.55
C GLN A 472 -26.66 10.99 59.76
N ARG A 473 -26.93 9.65 59.80
CA ARG A 473 -25.92 8.61 60.13
C ARG A 473 -26.26 7.24 59.62
N LYS A 474 -25.24 6.35 59.44
CA LYS A 474 -25.29 4.89 59.19
C LYS A 474 -26.06 4.44 57.94
N PRO A 475 -25.67 4.75 56.76
CA PRO A 475 -24.81 5.85 56.32
C PRO A 475 -25.54 7.20 56.40
N ALA A 476 -24.81 8.30 56.40
CA ALA A 476 -25.38 9.62 56.19
C ALA A 476 -25.80 9.74 54.70
N VAL A 477 -27.01 10.32 54.45
CA VAL A 477 -27.46 10.60 53.08
C VAL A 477 -27.71 12.08 52.97
N VAL A 478 -26.98 12.76 52.12
CA VAL A 478 -26.96 14.22 51.99
C VAL A 478 -27.05 14.64 50.54
N GLY A 479 -27.79 15.70 50.27
CA GLY A 479 -27.72 16.37 48.98
C GLY A 479 -26.41 17.14 48.88
N CYS A 480 -25.76 17.04 47.74
CA CYS A 480 -24.55 17.80 47.47
C CYS A 480 -24.52 18.37 46.06
N ASP A 481 -23.77 19.44 45.90
CA ASP A 481 -23.43 20.12 44.66
C ASP A 481 -22.03 19.66 44.30
N VAL A 482 -21.81 19.05 43.17
CA VAL A 482 -20.48 18.74 42.65
C VAL A 482 -19.93 20.03 42.05
N ILE A 483 -18.98 20.65 42.75
CA ILE A 483 -18.45 21.96 42.36
C ILE A 483 -17.57 21.85 41.14
N ASP A 484 -16.57 20.96 41.22
CA ASP A 484 -15.60 20.69 40.16
C ASP A 484 -15.14 19.24 40.25
N GLY A 485 -14.71 18.65 39.12
CA GLY A 485 -14.19 17.30 39.04
C GLY A 485 -15.24 16.20 39.04
N VAL A 486 -14.90 15.00 39.53
CA VAL A 486 -15.72 13.79 39.43
C VAL A 486 -15.77 13.07 40.77
N ILE A 487 -16.94 12.58 41.15
CA ILE A 487 -17.12 11.68 42.30
C ILE A 487 -17.68 10.34 41.87
N LYS A 488 -17.22 9.24 42.51
CA LYS A 488 -17.71 7.87 42.30
C LYS A 488 -17.97 7.14 43.62
N PRO A 489 -18.88 6.15 43.64
CA PRO A 489 -18.96 5.21 44.73
C PRO A 489 -17.60 4.53 44.98
N GLY A 490 -17.23 4.38 46.25
CA GLY A 490 -15.92 3.85 46.64
C GLY A 490 -14.86 4.91 46.94
N TYR A 491 -15.04 6.16 46.50
CA TYR A 491 -14.08 7.21 46.77
C TYR A 491 -14.14 7.70 48.22
N ASP A 492 -12.99 7.87 48.81
CA ASP A 492 -12.88 8.47 50.17
C ASP A 492 -12.95 9.98 50.09
N LEU A 493 -13.62 10.59 51.08
CA LEU A 493 -13.74 12.04 51.18
C LEU A 493 -12.86 12.58 52.31
N VAL A 494 -12.28 13.75 52.07
CA VAL A 494 -11.44 14.51 53.02
C VAL A 494 -12.00 15.91 53.23
N LYS A 495 -11.88 16.38 54.48
CA LYS A 495 -12.14 17.76 54.92
C LYS A 495 -10.93 18.23 55.69
N GLU A 496 -10.34 19.38 55.29
CA GLU A 496 -9.17 19.98 55.97
C GLU A 496 -8.06 18.93 56.24
N GLY A 497 -7.67 18.18 55.22
CA GLY A 497 -6.64 17.12 55.29
C GLY A 497 -7.01 15.85 56.07
N LYS A 498 -8.25 15.75 56.66
CA LYS A 498 -8.69 14.58 57.42
C LYS A 498 -9.73 13.77 56.67
N ARG A 499 -9.49 12.48 56.53
CA ARG A 499 -10.48 11.55 55.95
C ARG A 499 -11.74 11.53 56.81
N VAL A 500 -12.91 11.81 56.23
CA VAL A 500 -14.20 11.87 56.91
C VAL A 500 -15.06 10.65 56.62
N GLY A 501 -15.08 10.09 55.40
CA GLY A 501 -15.89 8.95 55.05
C GLY A 501 -15.67 8.47 53.65
N THR A 502 -16.45 7.47 53.20
CA THR A 502 -16.40 6.88 51.88
C THR A 502 -17.76 7.00 51.21
N ILE A 503 -17.83 7.41 49.97
CA ILE A 503 -19.04 7.43 49.15
C ILE A 503 -19.48 5.98 48.92
N ARG A 504 -20.70 5.64 49.27
CA ARG A 504 -21.28 4.32 49.03
C ARG A 504 -22.13 4.25 47.79
N GLU A 505 -22.92 5.31 47.58
CA GLU A 505 -23.91 5.37 46.51
C GLU A 505 -24.14 6.85 46.15
N ILE A 506 -24.37 7.07 44.89
CA ILE A 506 -24.75 8.40 44.37
C ILE A 506 -26.09 8.21 43.65
N GLN A 507 -27.04 9.10 43.89
CA GLN A 507 -28.36 9.08 43.26
C GLN A 507 -28.69 10.44 42.66
N ASP A 508 -29.10 10.45 41.41
CA ASP A 508 -29.70 11.59 40.75
C ASP A 508 -31.19 11.33 40.58
N GLU A 509 -32.05 12.23 41.08
CA GLU A 509 -33.52 12.07 41.09
C GLU A 509 -34.03 10.69 41.57
N ASN A 510 -33.40 10.10 42.57
CA ASN A 510 -33.63 8.74 43.11
C ASN A 510 -33.19 7.59 42.18
N VAL A 511 -32.44 7.84 41.13
CA VAL A 511 -31.84 6.82 40.28
C VAL A 511 -30.36 6.67 40.64
N PRO A 512 -29.88 5.44 40.94
CA PRO A 512 -28.45 5.23 41.18
C PRO A 512 -27.62 5.57 39.92
N VAL A 513 -26.54 6.33 40.10
CA VAL A 513 -25.59 6.67 39.05
C VAL A 513 -24.19 6.22 39.44
N GLU A 514 -23.40 5.80 38.45
CA GLU A 514 -22.05 5.30 38.67
C GLU A 514 -21.04 6.43 38.94
N MET A 515 -21.35 7.64 38.51
CA MET A 515 -20.51 8.84 38.75
C MET A 515 -21.35 10.11 38.65
N ALA A 516 -20.86 11.19 39.23
CA ALA A 516 -21.38 12.55 39.04
C ALA A 516 -20.23 13.51 38.78
N GLU A 517 -20.49 14.52 37.93
CA GLU A 517 -19.50 15.47 37.44
C GLU A 517 -19.77 16.92 37.93
N GLY A 518 -18.81 17.79 37.73
CA GLY A 518 -18.94 19.20 38.11
C GLY A 518 -20.18 19.88 37.51
N GLY A 519 -21.02 20.44 38.36
CA GLY A 519 -22.32 21.05 38.05
C GLY A 519 -23.52 20.18 38.43
N ASP A 520 -23.34 18.89 38.72
CA ASP A 520 -24.42 18.00 39.11
C ASP A 520 -24.87 18.22 40.55
N ARG A 521 -26.19 18.09 40.78
CA ARG A 521 -26.78 18.06 42.12
C ARG A 521 -27.30 16.67 42.39
N VAL A 522 -26.65 15.98 43.31
CA VAL A 522 -26.92 14.55 43.58
C VAL A 522 -27.11 14.30 45.09
N ALA A 523 -27.78 13.20 45.39
CA ALA A 523 -27.82 12.67 46.76
C ALA A 523 -26.68 11.67 46.94
N VAL A 524 -25.82 11.88 47.93
CA VAL A 524 -24.65 11.04 48.20
C VAL A 524 -24.83 10.33 49.55
N SER A 525 -24.66 9.02 49.53
CA SER A 525 -24.60 8.18 50.71
C SER A 525 -23.16 8.03 51.19
N ILE A 526 -22.84 8.54 52.36
CA ILE A 526 -21.47 8.59 52.92
C ILE A 526 -21.42 7.66 54.16
N SER A 527 -20.51 6.69 54.13
CA SER A 527 -20.27 5.79 55.26
C SER A 527 -19.39 6.45 56.34
N LYS A 528 -19.56 6.02 57.57
CA LYS A 528 -18.77 6.47 58.74
C LYS A 528 -18.88 7.98 59.09
N VAL A 529 -19.82 8.68 58.51
CA VAL A 529 -20.10 10.10 58.76
C VAL A 529 -21.35 10.25 59.61
N THR A 530 -21.35 11.26 60.47
CA THR A 530 -22.52 11.80 61.16
C THR A 530 -22.57 13.30 60.90
N VAL A 531 -23.62 13.77 60.26
CA VAL A 531 -23.87 15.19 59.99
C VAL A 531 -24.12 15.92 61.30
N GLY A 532 -23.53 17.08 61.49
CA GLY A 532 -23.51 17.83 62.73
C GLY A 532 -22.38 17.43 63.70
N ARG A 533 -21.47 16.50 63.26
CA ARG A 533 -20.30 16.09 64.09
C ARG A 533 -19.00 16.05 63.33
N GLN A 534 -18.90 15.27 62.24
CA GLN A 534 -17.70 15.22 61.38
C GLN A 534 -17.82 16.16 60.16
N VAL A 535 -19.03 16.36 59.70
CA VAL A 535 -19.35 17.27 58.59
C VAL A 535 -20.59 18.10 58.97
N GLU A 536 -20.65 19.32 58.49
CA GLU A 536 -21.76 20.24 58.66
C GLU A 536 -22.37 20.61 57.29
N GLU A 537 -23.59 21.12 57.31
CA GLU A 537 -24.24 21.62 56.10
C GLU A 537 -23.45 22.82 55.57
N GLY A 538 -23.19 22.85 54.25
CA GLY A 538 -22.36 23.87 53.61
C GLY A 538 -20.88 23.52 53.52
N ASP A 539 -20.44 22.44 54.18
CA ASP A 539 -19.05 22.00 54.09
C ASP A 539 -18.63 21.61 52.66
N VAL A 540 -17.36 21.89 52.35
CA VAL A 540 -16.70 21.48 51.14
C VAL A 540 -15.82 20.28 51.45
N LEU A 541 -15.99 19.20 50.64
CA LEU A 541 -15.23 17.97 50.77
C LEU A 541 -14.54 17.68 49.45
N TYR A 542 -13.35 17.08 49.54
CA TYR A 542 -12.55 16.68 48.39
C TYR A 542 -12.42 15.15 48.33
N ASN A 543 -12.21 14.59 47.16
CA ASN A 543 -11.77 13.20 47.04
C ASN A 543 -10.37 13.08 47.65
N LEU A 544 -10.15 12.01 48.43
CA LEU A 544 -8.84 11.72 49.00
C LEU A 544 -7.92 11.15 47.93
N LEU A 545 -6.95 11.94 47.48
CA LEU A 545 -5.95 11.50 46.51
C LEU A 545 -4.70 10.98 47.22
N SER A 546 -4.27 9.77 46.89
CA SER A 546 -2.97 9.25 47.35
C SER A 546 -1.80 9.89 46.56
N ASP A 547 -0.58 9.81 47.09
CA ASP A 547 0.62 10.31 46.37
C ASP A 547 0.84 9.56 45.05
N ARG A 548 0.41 8.31 44.97
CA ARG A 548 0.44 7.52 43.76
C ARG A 548 -0.59 8.04 42.75
N ASP A 549 -1.82 8.37 43.20
CA ASP A 549 -2.85 8.90 42.31
C ASP A 549 -2.42 10.26 41.75
N ILE A 550 -1.86 11.14 42.60
CA ILE A 550 -1.40 12.47 42.16
C ILE A 550 -0.36 12.32 41.05
N ARG A 551 0.69 11.50 41.21
CA ARG A 551 1.71 11.31 40.17
C ARG A 551 1.13 10.75 38.85
N LYS A 552 0.22 9.77 38.94
CA LYS A 552 -0.45 9.23 37.74
C LYS A 552 -1.36 10.26 37.06
N LEU A 553 -2.02 11.12 37.85
CA LEU A 553 -2.89 12.19 37.33
C LEU A 553 -2.09 13.32 36.67
N GLU A 554 -0.90 13.61 37.16
CA GLU A 554 0.04 14.55 36.51
C GLU A 554 0.50 14.00 35.15
N GLU A 555 0.80 12.70 35.05
CA GLU A 555 1.13 12.04 33.76
C GLU A 555 -0.05 12.01 32.77
N LEU A 556 -1.28 12.09 33.28
CA LEU A 556 -2.53 12.04 32.51
C LEU A 556 -3.24 13.40 32.45
N GLU A 557 -2.52 14.49 32.73
CA GLU A 557 -3.09 15.84 32.85
C GLU A 557 -3.92 16.24 31.63
N ASP A 558 -3.47 15.90 30.41
CA ASP A 558 -4.17 16.21 29.15
C ASP A 558 -5.59 15.62 29.07
N MET A 559 -5.87 14.58 29.84
CA MET A 559 -7.17 13.90 29.87
C MET A 559 -8.11 14.43 30.95
N LEU A 560 -7.61 15.20 31.90
CA LEU A 560 -8.41 15.77 32.96
C LEU A 560 -9.23 16.95 32.44
N SER A 561 -10.50 17.01 32.84
CA SER A 561 -11.35 18.16 32.58
C SER A 561 -10.80 19.41 33.30
N LYS A 562 -11.22 20.59 32.86
CA LYS A 562 -10.82 21.84 33.51
C LYS A 562 -11.13 21.87 35.01
N GLY A 563 -12.25 21.27 35.40
CA GLY A 563 -12.65 21.14 36.80
C GLY A 563 -11.74 20.21 37.60
N GLU A 564 -11.35 19.07 37.01
CA GLU A 564 -10.43 18.13 37.64
C GLU A 564 -9.02 18.71 37.81
N LYS A 565 -8.49 19.41 36.79
CA LYS A 565 -7.19 20.10 36.88
C LYS A 565 -7.17 21.09 38.04
N LYS A 566 -8.19 21.90 38.10
CA LYS A 566 -8.32 22.90 39.18
C LYS A 566 -8.38 22.23 40.55
N VAL A 567 -9.15 21.15 40.72
CA VAL A 567 -9.22 20.41 42.00
C VAL A 567 -7.89 19.75 42.33
N LEU A 568 -7.21 19.20 41.32
CA LEU A 568 -5.89 18.59 41.49
C LEU A 568 -4.86 19.62 41.99
N GLU A 569 -4.80 20.82 41.39
CA GLU A 569 -3.96 21.91 41.81
C GLU A 569 -4.30 22.34 43.28
N GLU A 570 -5.58 22.53 43.63
CA GLU A 570 -6.00 22.86 44.98
C GLU A 570 -5.56 21.80 46.02
N VAL A 571 -5.66 20.49 45.66
CA VAL A 571 -5.27 19.38 46.55
C VAL A 571 -3.74 19.31 46.70
N ILE A 572 -2.99 19.57 45.65
CA ILE A 572 -1.52 19.62 45.67
C ILE A 572 -1.05 20.78 46.55
N ASP A 573 -1.63 21.98 46.39
CA ASP A 573 -1.30 23.17 47.19
C ASP A 573 -1.63 22.95 48.67
N GLU A 574 -2.78 22.34 49.00
CA GLU A 574 -3.14 22.03 50.40
C GLU A 574 -2.23 20.95 51.03
N LYS A 575 -1.70 20.03 50.23
CA LYS A 575 -0.89 18.90 50.74
C LYS A 575 0.60 19.20 50.82
N TYR A 576 1.12 20.03 49.93
CA TYR A 576 2.57 20.29 49.76
C TYR A 576 2.95 21.76 49.83
N GLY A 577 2.00 22.71 49.83
CA GLY A 577 2.20 24.15 50.06
C GLY A 577 2.16 24.47 51.55
#